data_9d7a18e13090c0516eb5ed077fcf3013
#
_entry.id   9d7a18e13090c0516eb5ed077fcf3013
#
_cell.length_a   1.000
_cell.length_b   1.000
_cell.length_c   1.000
_cell.angle_alpha   90.00
_cell.angle_beta   90.00
_cell.angle_gamma   90.00
#
_symmetry.space_group_name_H-M   'P 1'
#
loop_
_entity.id
_entity.type
_entity.pdbx_description
1 polymer ?
#
loop_
_entity_poly.entity_id
_entity_poly.type
_entity_poly.pdbx_seq_one_letter_code
_entity_poly.pdbx_strand_id
1 'polypeptide(L)'
;TTQGVTSNFTQWTLMSWMGRAIYGFKDNRYMVTASLRYDGSSRLADGHKWVAFPSVAVAWRISSERFMEGTQSWLDDLKLRFSYGTAGNNNIPSGQMNLNYVSSATSWINGFSNYWAASKTMPNSDLKWETTITRNIGLDFTVLGGKLNGSIEAYLNTTKDLLIQFPVSGTGYDYQYRNMGETPVSYTHLRAHE
;
A
#
# COMPACT_ATOMS: atom_id res chain seq x y z
N THR A 1 28.05 -6.28 40.24
CA THR A 1 26.97 -5.90 39.31
C THR A 1 27.11 -6.72 38.05
N THR A 2 26.33 -7.80 37.89
CA THR A 2 26.23 -8.59 36.66
C THR A 2 25.44 -7.78 35.64
N GLN A 3 26.07 -7.33 34.57
CA GLN A 3 25.38 -6.78 33.42
C GLN A 3 24.74 -7.94 32.64
N GLY A 4 23.41 -8.02 32.64
CA GLY A 4 22.68 -8.94 31.79
C GLY A 4 22.65 -8.40 30.35
N VAL A 5 23.30 -9.11 29.41
CA VAL A 5 23.18 -8.83 27.99
C VAL A 5 22.04 -9.66 27.44
N THR A 6 20.99 -9.01 26.93
CA THR A 6 19.90 -9.66 26.21
C THR A 6 20.08 -9.42 24.71
N SER A 7 20.08 -10.49 23.92
CA SER A 7 20.11 -10.44 22.47
C SER A 7 18.78 -10.96 21.91
N ASN A 8 18.16 -10.23 21.00
CA ASN A 8 16.95 -10.66 20.31
C ASN A 8 17.20 -10.66 18.80
N PHE A 9 16.82 -11.73 18.13
CA PHE A 9 16.91 -11.87 16.68
C PHE A 9 15.53 -12.07 16.10
N THR A 10 15.15 -11.20 15.15
CA THR A 10 13.88 -11.30 14.43
C THR A 10 14.16 -11.35 12.93
N GLN A 11 13.64 -12.37 12.27
CA GLN A 11 13.77 -12.54 10.82
C GLN A 11 12.40 -12.58 10.17
N TRP A 12 12.28 -11.93 9.03
CA TRP A 12 11.11 -11.99 8.16
C TRP A 12 11.56 -11.94 6.70
N THR A 13 10.72 -12.45 5.82
CA THR A 13 11.01 -12.54 4.39
C THR A 13 9.88 -11.89 3.60
N LEU A 14 10.25 -11.06 2.63
CA LEU A 14 9.36 -10.51 1.61
C LEU A 14 9.88 -10.96 0.25
N MET A 15 9.00 -11.51 -0.57
CA MET A 15 9.32 -11.89 -1.95
C MET A 15 8.28 -11.27 -2.88
N SER A 16 8.75 -10.73 -4.02
CA SER A 16 7.88 -10.05 -4.98
C SER A 16 8.24 -10.44 -6.41
N TRP A 17 7.21 -10.69 -7.22
CA TRP A 17 7.31 -10.86 -8.66
C TRP A 17 6.54 -9.75 -9.34
N MET A 18 7.11 -9.16 -10.38
CA MET A 18 6.47 -8.07 -11.11
C MET A 18 6.59 -8.26 -12.61
N GLY A 19 5.46 -8.09 -13.30
CA GLY A 19 5.38 -7.96 -14.75
C GLY A 19 4.75 -6.62 -15.12
N ARG A 20 5.27 -5.97 -16.16
CA ARG A 20 4.74 -4.72 -16.73
C ARG A 20 4.73 -4.78 -18.23
N ALA A 21 3.62 -4.35 -18.84
CA ALA A 21 3.48 -4.14 -20.27
C ALA A 21 3.08 -2.68 -20.54
N ILE A 22 3.73 -2.07 -21.53
CA ILE A 22 3.44 -0.71 -21.99
C ILE A 22 3.19 -0.80 -23.48
N TYR A 23 2.07 -0.25 -23.92
CA TYR A 23 1.67 -0.25 -25.31
C TYR A 23 1.23 1.14 -25.75
N GLY A 24 1.84 1.65 -26.82
CA GLY A 24 1.46 2.91 -27.48
C GLY A 24 0.83 2.62 -28.84
N PHE A 25 -0.27 3.28 -29.14
CA PHE A 25 -1.00 3.15 -30.39
C PHE A 25 -1.13 4.49 -31.11
N LYS A 26 -1.08 4.52 -32.45
CA LYS A 26 -1.16 5.73 -33.29
C LYS A 26 -0.17 6.82 -32.85
N ASP A 27 1.12 6.54 -32.91
CA ASP A 27 2.18 7.48 -32.52
C ASP A 27 2.04 7.99 -31.07
N ASN A 28 1.72 7.05 -30.15
CA ASN A 28 1.51 7.33 -28.74
C ASN A 28 0.32 8.28 -28.43
N ARG A 29 -0.63 8.39 -29.35
CA ARG A 29 -1.89 9.10 -29.10
C ARG A 29 -2.70 8.44 -28.01
N TYR A 30 -2.70 7.11 -27.99
CA TYR A 30 -3.28 6.29 -26.94
C TYR A 30 -2.18 5.44 -26.32
N MET A 31 -2.03 5.50 -25.02
CA MET A 31 -1.05 4.70 -24.29
C MET A 31 -1.76 3.90 -23.20
N VAL A 32 -1.40 2.64 -23.09
CA VAL A 32 -1.90 1.75 -22.04
C VAL A 32 -0.70 1.13 -21.33
N THR A 33 -0.72 1.20 -20.03
CA THR A 33 0.24 0.51 -19.16
C THR A 33 -0.54 -0.46 -18.28
N ALA A 34 -0.14 -1.71 -18.23
CA ALA A 34 -0.66 -2.68 -17.30
C ALA A 34 0.50 -3.29 -16.51
N SER A 35 0.33 -3.45 -15.22
CA SER A 35 1.29 -4.17 -14.40
C SER A 35 0.61 -5.04 -13.36
N LEU A 36 1.27 -6.14 -13.02
CA LEU A 36 0.87 -7.05 -11.97
C LEU A 36 2.07 -7.28 -11.06
N ARG A 37 1.89 -7.06 -9.76
CA ARG A 37 2.85 -7.42 -8.73
C ARG A 37 2.24 -8.49 -7.85
N TYR A 38 2.99 -9.55 -7.60
CA TYR A 38 2.59 -10.65 -6.74
C TYR A 38 3.55 -10.71 -5.56
N ASP A 39 3.07 -10.35 -4.38
CA ASP A 39 3.87 -10.18 -3.18
C ASP A 39 3.55 -11.26 -2.15
N GLY A 40 4.60 -11.79 -1.52
CA GLY A 40 4.50 -12.76 -0.43
C GLY A 40 5.26 -12.30 0.81
N SER A 41 4.63 -12.36 1.98
CA SER A 41 5.21 -11.97 3.26
C SER A 41 5.09 -13.08 4.30
N SER A 42 6.19 -13.36 4.98
CA SER A 42 6.20 -14.31 6.11
C SER A 42 5.56 -13.77 7.39
N ARG A 43 5.20 -12.49 7.42
CA ARG A 43 4.53 -11.83 8.56
C ARG A 43 3.03 -12.12 8.64
N LEU A 44 2.46 -12.74 7.59
CA LEU A 44 1.03 -12.95 7.45
C LEU A 44 0.68 -14.43 7.55
N ALA A 45 -0.59 -14.70 7.79
CA ALA A 45 -1.11 -16.03 8.05
C ALA A 45 -0.94 -16.98 6.87
N ASP A 46 -0.87 -18.26 7.15
CA ASP A 46 -0.89 -19.30 6.11
C ASP A 46 -2.18 -19.18 5.30
N GLY A 47 -2.06 -19.24 3.97
CA GLY A 47 -3.15 -18.97 3.04
C GLY A 47 -3.35 -17.49 2.67
N HIS A 48 -2.82 -16.54 3.45
CA HIS A 48 -2.91 -15.09 3.19
C HIS A 48 -1.56 -14.42 2.95
N LYS A 49 -0.47 -15.20 2.88
CA LYS A 49 0.89 -14.69 2.67
C LYS A 49 1.06 -14.02 1.32
N TRP A 50 0.41 -14.55 0.29
CA TRP A 50 0.56 -14.11 -1.09
C TRP A 50 -0.67 -13.38 -1.59
N VAL A 51 -0.44 -12.24 -2.23
CA VAL A 51 -1.50 -11.46 -2.84
C VAL A 51 -1.04 -10.80 -4.14
N ALA A 52 -1.97 -10.60 -5.06
CA ALA A 52 -1.74 -9.95 -6.35
C ALA A 52 -2.20 -8.48 -6.30
N PHE A 53 -1.36 -7.58 -6.76
CA PHE A 53 -1.62 -6.15 -6.86
C PHE A 53 -1.59 -5.72 -8.33
N PRO A 54 -2.74 -5.76 -9.02
CA PRO A 54 -2.85 -5.27 -10.38
C PRO A 54 -2.86 -3.75 -10.44
N SER A 55 -2.36 -3.20 -11.54
CA SER A 55 -2.57 -1.80 -11.90
C SER A 55 -2.70 -1.61 -13.40
N VAL A 56 -3.49 -0.62 -13.80
CA VAL A 56 -3.69 -0.21 -15.19
C VAL A 56 -3.69 1.31 -15.26
N ALA A 57 -3.06 1.85 -16.29
CA ALA A 57 -3.12 3.25 -16.62
C ALA A 57 -3.37 3.44 -18.10
N VAL A 58 -4.20 4.39 -18.45
CA VAL A 58 -4.50 4.80 -19.81
C VAL A 58 -4.23 6.27 -19.96
N ALA A 59 -3.57 6.65 -21.05
CA ALA A 59 -3.38 8.04 -21.40
C ALA A 59 -3.83 8.29 -22.85
N TRP A 60 -4.56 9.39 -23.03
CA TRP A 60 -5.06 9.85 -24.31
C TRP A 60 -4.54 11.24 -24.60
N ARG A 61 -3.75 11.38 -25.66
CA ARG A 61 -3.28 12.68 -26.15
C ARG A 61 -4.35 13.31 -27.03
N ILE A 62 -5.19 14.13 -26.45
CA ILE A 62 -6.34 14.78 -27.10
C ILE A 62 -5.84 15.76 -28.17
N SER A 63 -4.75 16.49 -27.89
CA SER A 63 -4.14 17.46 -28.82
C SER A 63 -3.76 16.86 -30.17
N SER A 64 -3.55 15.54 -30.24
CA SER A 64 -3.22 14.83 -31.49
C SER A 64 -4.46 14.40 -32.30
N GLU A 65 -5.66 14.74 -31.86
CA GLU A 65 -6.90 14.41 -32.56
C GLU A 65 -7.22 15.46 -33.63
N ARG A 66 -7.84 15.01 -34.74
CA ARG A 66 -8.21 15.90 -35.87
C ARG A 66 -9.13 17.04 -35.47
N PHE A 67 -10.03 16.81 -34.54
CA PHE A 67 -10.95 17.87 -34.07
C PHE A 67 -10.25 18.97 -33.28
N MET A 68 -8.99 18.76 -32.87
CA MET A 68 -8.16 19.72 -32.14
C MET A 68 -7.23 20.54 -33.04
N GLU A 69 -7.20 20.28 -34.36
CA GLU A 69 -6.31 20.98 -35.31
C GLU A 69 -6.50 22.52 -35.26
N GLY A 70 -7.73 22.99 -35.04
CA GLY A 70 -8.02 24.43 -34.91
C GLY A 70 -7.53 25.10 -33.62
N THR A 71 -7.10 24.34 -32.64
CA THR A 71 -6.63 24.87 -31.34
C THR A 71 -5.10 24.92 -31.22
N GLN A 72 -4.38 24.38 -32.19
CA GLN A 72 -2.91 24.26 -32.18
C GLN A 72 -2.16 25.61 -32.13
N SER A 73 -2.87 26.72 -32.41
CA SER A 73 -2.28 28.05 -32.33
C SER A 73 -2.00 28.52 -30.88
N TRP A 74 -2.67 27.95 -29.90
CA TRP A 74 -2.52 28.32 -28.49
C TRP A 74 -2.41 27.12 -27.55
N LEU A 75 -2.87 25.94 -27.94
CA LEU A 75 -2.84 24.69 -27.18
C LEU A 75 -1.81 23.73 -27.81
N ASP A 76 -0.66 23.58 -27.16
CA ASP A 76 0.45 22.77 -27.66
C ASP A 76 0.27 21.29 -27.34
N ASP A 77 -0.15 20.97 -26.11
CA ASP A 77 -0.45 19.60 -25.69
C ASP A 77 -1.61 19.54 -24.72
N LEU A 78 -2.46 18.54 -24.88
CA LEU A 78 -3.55 18.21 -23.97
C LEU A 78 -3.65 16.69 -23.84
N LYS A 79 -3.43 16.19 -22.63
CA LYS A 79 -3.41 14.77 -22.37
C LYS A 79 -4.28 14.42 -21.16
N LEU A 80 -5.24 13.53 -21.37
CA LEU A 80 -6.07 12.96 -20.32
C LEU A 80 -5.44 11.65 -19.84
N ARG A 81 -5.34 11.48 -18.54
CA ARG A 81 -4.81 10.26 -17.89
C ARG A 81 -5.85 9.69 -16.95
N PHE A 82 -5.97 8.39 -16.96
CA PHE A 82 -6.71 7.61 -15.97
C PHE A 82 -5.84 6.48 -15.47
N SER A 83 -5.82 6.26 -14.16
CA SER A 83 -5.15 5.10 -13.57
C SER A 83 -5.96 4.48 -12.44
N TYR A 84 -5.84 3.17 -12.36
CA TYR A 84 -6.35 2.35 -11.29
C TYR A 84 -5.23 1.40 -10.84
N GLY A 85 -5.00 1.33 -9.54
CA GLY A 85 -3.96 0.45 -9.00
C GLY A 85 -4.27 0.01 -7.59
N THR A 86 -3.68 -1.13 -7.23
CA THR A 86 -3.74 -1.65 -5.87
C THR A 86 -2.33 -1.77 -5.30
N ALA A 87 -2.19 -1.53 -4.00
CA ALA A 87 -0.95 -1.69 -3.26
C ALA A 87 -1.23 -2.31 -1.90
N GLY A 88 -0.32 -3.17 -1.42
CA GLY A 88 -0.43 -3.84 -0.14
C GLY A 88 0.47 -3.24 0.92
N ASN A 89 0.01 -3.32 2.17
CA ASN A 89 0.79 -3.03 3.36
C ASN A 89 0.75 -4.25 4.30
N ASN A 90 1.92 -4.66 4.78
CA ASN A 90 2.10 -5.76 5.75
C ASN A 90 2.85 -5.30 7.00
N ASN A 91 2.77 -4.02 7.35
CA ASN A 91 3.52 -3.43 8.44
C ASN A 91 2.94 -3.81 9.81
N ILE A 92 3.18 -5.06 10.21
CA ILE A 92 2.90 -5.60 11.53
C ILE A 92 4.17 -6.21 12.12
N PRO A 93 4.31 -6.28 13.45
CA PRO A 93 5.39 -7.04 14.07
C PRO A 93 5.36 -8.51 13.65
N SER A 94 6.51 -9.15 13.55
CA SER A 94 6.59 -10.58 13.23
C SER A 94 6.01 -11.43 14.37
N GLY A 95 5.44 -12.61 14.04
CA GLY A 95 5.00 -13.58 15.02
C GLY A 95 3.60 -13.33 15.61
N GLN A 96 2.81 -12.40 15.06
CA GLN A 96 1.47 -12.08 15.57
C GLN A 96 0.41 -13.17 15.28
N MET A 97 0.77 -14.17 14.49
CA MET A 97 -0.10 -15.31 14.17
C MET A 97 0.00 -16.45 15.17
N ASN A 98 1.12 -16.50 15.91
CA ASN A 98 1.44 -17.60 16.81
C ASN A 98 1.44 -17.13 18.27
N LEU A 99 1.17 -18.08 19.17
CA LEU A 99 1.35 -17.83 20.59
C LEU A 99 2.84 -17.63 20.89
N ASN A 100 3.18 -16.45 21.36
CA ASN A 100 4.55 -16.11 21.77
C ASN A 100 4.67 -16.18 23.29
N TYR A 101 5.83 -16.59 23.76
CA TYR A 101 6.17 -16.59 25.18
C TYR A 101 7.23 -15.52 25.45
N VAL A 102 7.10 -14.85 26.55
CA VAL A 102 8.04 -13.84 27.02
C VAL A 102 8.53 -14.21 28.42
N SER A 103 9.79 -13.91 28.71
CA SER A 103 10.32 -14.05 30.06
C SER A 103 9.75 -12.96 30.95
N SER A 104 9.10 -13.34 32.03
CA SER A 104 8.56 -12.42 33.03
C SER A 104 9.50 -12.36 34.24
N ALA A 105 9.99 -11.17 34.58
CA ALA A 105 10.81 -10.91 35.76
C ALA A 105 10.01 -10.45 36.99
N THR A 106 8.68 -10.32 36.85
CA THR A 106 7.83 -9.67 37.86
C THR A 106 7.07 -10.63 38.75
N SER A 107 7.14 -11.93 38.52
CA SER A 107 6.42 -12.94 39.29
C SER A 107 7.37 -14.01 39.83
N TRP A 108 7.14 -14.38 41.10
CA TRP A 108 7.86 -15.44 41.80
C TRP A 108 7.01 -16.70 41.81
N ILE A 109 7.50 -17.77 41.19
CA ILE A 109 6.87 -19.09 41.24
C ILE A 109 7.92 -20.09 41.71
N ASN A 110 7.67 -20.74 42.83
CA ASN A 110 8.54 -21.78 43.41
C ASN A 110 10.02 -21.40 43.51
N GLY A 111 10.32 -20.16 43.92
CA GLY A 111 11.70 -19.70 44.05
C GLY A 111 12.38 -19.21 42.78
N PHE A 112 11.71 -19.23 41.63
CA PHE A 112 12.21 -18.66 40.38
C PHE A 112 11.72 -17.25 40.17
N SER A 113 12.63 -16.31 39.97
CA SER A 113 12.31 -14.90 39.67
C SER A 113 11.98 -14.62 38.22
N ASN A 114 12.28 -15.55 37.32
CA ASN A 114 12.00 -15.48 35.91
C ASN A 114 11.31 -16.75 35.43
N TYR A 115 10.21 -16.62 34.72
CA TYR A 115 9.52 -17.73 34.06
C TYR A 115 8.98 -17.29 32.70
N TRP A 116 8.76 -18.25 31.83
CA TRP A 116 8.15 -18.02 30.51
C TRP A 116 6.64 -17.95 30.68
N ALA A 117 6.06 -16.83 30.31
CA ALA A 117 4.62 -16.62 30.27
C ALA A 117 4.15 -16.34 28.83
N ALA A 118 2.91 -16.65 28.54
CA ALA A 118 2.31 -16.25 27.27
C ALA A 118 2.41 -14.74 27.10
N SER A 119 2.74 -14.30 25.88
CA SER A 119 2.76 -12.88 25.58
C SER A 119 1.35 -12.29 25.73
N LYS A 120 1.26 -11.01 26.04
CA LYS A 120 -0.02 -10.30 26.19
C LYS A 120 -0.69 -9.98 24.84
N THR A 121 -0.07 -10.35 23.76
CA THR A 121 -0.64 -10.24 22.41
C THR A 121 -1.36 -11.52 22.04
N MET A 122 -2.67 -11.42 21.82
CA MET A 122 -3.48 -12.55 21.38
C MET A 122 -3.13 -12.90 19.92
N PRO A 123 -2.80 -14.16 19.60
CA PRO A 123 -2.51 -14.56 18.24
C PRO A 123 -3.73 -14.41 17.32
N ASN A 124 -3.49 -14.13 16.05
CA ASN A 124 -4.51 -14.08 15.03
C ASN A 124 -4.06 -14.84 13.77
N SER A 125 -4.68 -15.98 13.52
CA SER A 125 -4.39 -16.85 12.39
C SER A 125 -4.96 -16.35 11.04
N ASP A 126 -5.74 -15.27 11.02
CA ASP A 126 -6.41 -14.73 9.84
C ASP A 126 -5.82 -13.42 9.34
N LEU A 127 -4.63 -13.05 9.82
CA LEU A 127 -3.97 -11.82 9.40
C LEU A 127 -3.63 -11.84 7.91
N LYS A 128 -4.12 -10.84 7.19
CA LYS A 128 -3.94 -10.65 5.75
C LYS A 128 -3.37 -9.26 5.43
N TRP A 129 -3.06 -9.05 4.16
CA TRP A 129 -2.59 -7.76 3.65
C TRP A 129 -3.67 -6.68 3.82
N GLU A 130 -3.26 -5.53 4.32
CA GLU A 130 -4.00 -4.28 4.14
C GLU A 130 -3.85 -3.85 2.69
N THR A 131 -4.94 -3.47 2.04
CA THR A 131 -4.95 -3.15 0.61
C THR A 131 -5.44 -1.73 0.37
N THR A 132 -4.60 -0.91 -0.28
CA THR A 132 -4.98 0.41 -0.75
C THR A 132 -5.29 0.36 -2.24
N ILE A 133 -6.49 0.83 -2.60
CA ILE A 133 -6.96 0.98 -3.97
C ILE A 133 -6.86 2.45 -4.33
N THR A 134 -6.07 2.78 -5.34
CA THR A 134 -5.90 4.14 -5.85
C THR A 134 -6.58 4.27 -7.20
N ARG A 135 -7.41 5.31 -7.33
CA ARG A 135 -8.04 5.72 -8.59
C ARG A 135 -7.63 7.15 -8.84
N ASN A 136 -7.09 7.42 -10.01
CA ASN A 136 -6.62 8.75 -10.37
C ASN A 136 -7.10 9.13 -11.76
N ILE A 137 -7.55 10.38 -11.92
CA ILE A 137 -7.79 11.04 -13.19
C ILE A 137 -6.95 12.31 -13.24
N GLY A 138 -6.24 12.53 -14.33
CA GLY A 138 -5.36 13.69 -14.52
C GLY A 138 -5.50 14.27 -15.91
N LEU A 139 -5.42 15.58 -15.98
CA LEU A 139 -5.39 16.35 -17.22
C LEU A 139 -4.10 17.18 -17.24
N ASP A 140 -3.20 16.86 -18.19
CA ASP A 140 -1.99 17.63 -18.44
C ASP A 140 -2.25 18.57 -19.61
N PHE A 141 -1.79 19.81 -19.52
CA PHE A 141 -1.91 20.79 -20.57
C PHE A 141 -0.64 21.62 -20.74
N THR A 142 -0.37 22.02 -21.98
CA THR A 142 0.69 22.94 -22.35
C THR A 142 0.13 23.94 -23.34
N VAL A 143 0.32 25.22 -23.09
CA VAL A 143 -0.29 26.30 -23.89
C VAL A 143 0.72 27.42 -24.18
N LEU A 144 0.38 28.27 -25.18
CA LEU A 144 1.12 29.49 -25.54
C LEU A 144 2.58 29.23 -25.99
N GLY A 145 2.79 28.18 -26.78
CA GLY A 145 4.13 27.82 -27.27
C GLY A 145 5.05 27.32 -26.16
N GLY A 146 4.48 26.58 -25.19
CA GLY A 146 5.21 25.98 -24.06
C GLY A 146 5.47 26.94 -22.91
N LYS A 147 4.98 28.17 -22.96
CA LYS A 147 5.19 29.17 -21.88
C LYS A 147 4.45 28.85 -20.60
N LEU A 148 3.33 28.14 -20.69
CA LEU A 148 2.57 27.71 -19.53
C LEU A 148 2.26 26.23 -19.66
N ASN A 149 2.66 25.45 -18.68
CA ASN A 149 2.32 24.04 -18.56
C ASN A 149 1.77 23.74 -17.17
N GLY A 150 0.87 22.79 -17.09
CA GLY A 150 0.27 22.44 -15.82
C GLY A 150 -0.45 21.11 -15.85
N SER A 151 -0.86 20.66 -14.67
CA SER A 151 -1.71 19.49 -14.50
C SER A 151 -2.79 19.71 -13.45
N ILE A 152 -3.91 19.10 -13.70
CA ILE A 152 -5.02 18.99 -12.75
C ILE A 152 -5.21 17.51 -12.46
N GLU A 153 -5.17 17.15 -11.21
CA GLU A 153 -5.33 15.75 -10.79
C GLU A 153 -6.40 15.61 -9.69
N ALA A 154 -7.21 14.58 -9.82
CA ALA A 154 -8.11 14.15 -8.77
C ALA A 154 -7.87 12.67 -8.49
N TYR A 155 -7.68 12.33 -7.23
CA TYR A 155 -7.47 10.95 -6.84
C TYR A 155 -8.31 10.55 -5.63
N LEU A 156 -8.71 9.30 -5.64
CA LEU A 156 -9.44 8.64 -4.57
C LEU A 156 -8.67 7.40 -4.14
N ASN A 157 -8.20 7.41 -2.91
CA ASN A 157 -7.59 6.26 -2.26
C ASN A 157 -8.61 5.61 -1.31
N THR A 158 -8.72 4.31 -1.38
CA THR A 158 -9.54 3.52 -0.46
C THR A 158 -8.67 2.44 0.15
N THR A 159 -8.42 2.53 1.45
CA THR A 159 -7.67 1.50 2.17
C THR A 159 -8.65 0.57 2.87
N LYS A 160 -8.54 -0.73 2.58
CA LYS A 160 -9.35 -1.81 3.13
C LYS A 160 -8.52 -2.73 3.99
N ASP A 161 -9.21 -3.44 4.89
CA ASP A 161 -8.57 -4.42 5.77
C ASP A 161 -7.42 -3.82 6.59
N LEU A 162 -7.63 -2.61 7.13
CA LEU A 162 -6.65 -1.90 7.94
C LEU A 162 -6.09 -2.79 9.04
N LEU A 163 -4.77 -2.86 9.15
CA LEU A 163 -4.07 -3.61 10.19
C LEU A 163 -4.05 -2.79 11.49
N ILE A 164 -5.00 -3.07 12.38
CA ILE A 164 -5.22 -2.32 13.61
C ILE A 164 -4.92 -3.20 14.83
N GLN A 165 -4.27 -2.60 15.83
CA GLN A 165 -4.12 -3.17 17.16
C GLN A 165 -5.39 -2.94 17.95
N PHE A 166 -6.12 -4.00 18.25
CA PHE A 166 -7.40 -3.97 18.92
C PHE A 166 -7.29 -4.47 20.36
N PRO A 167 -7.75 -3.72 21.38
CA PRO A 167 -7.73 -4.17 22.79
C PRO A 167 -8.72 -5.31 22.99
N VAL A 168 -8.31 -6.35 23.72
CA VAL A 168 -9.13 -7.55 23.99
C VAL A 168 -9.27 -7.77 25.49
N SER A 169 -10.14 -7.02 26.13
CA SER A 169 -10.39 -7.12 27.57
C SER A 169 -11.04 -8.44 27.96
N GLY A 170 -10.72 -8.97 29.15
CA GLY A 170 -11.35 -10.17 29.70
C GLY A 170 -10.83 -11.51 29.17
N THR A 171 -9.85 -11.51 28.27
CA THR A 171 -9.27 -12.72 27.66
C THR A 171 -7.92 -13.13 28.26
N GLY A 172 -7.35 -12.31 29.13
CA GLY A 172 -5.97 -12.48 29.64
C GLY A 172 -4.91 -11.88 28.71
N TYR A 173 -5.31 -11.39 27.55
CA TYR A 173 -4.47 -10.65 26.62
C TYR A 173 -4.79 -9.16 26.66
N ASP A 174 -3.83 -8.31 26.30
CA ASP A 174 -4.02 -6.86 26.26
C ASP A 174 -4.59 -6.43 24.89
N TYR A 175 -4.09 -7.01 23.80
CA TYR A 175 -4.50 -6.64 22.43
C TYR A 175 -4.34 -7.80 21.42
N GLN A 176 -4.95 -7.62 20.27
CA GLN A 176 -4.83 -8.47 19.09
C GLN A 176 -4.70 -7.61 17.83
N TYR A 177 -3.86 -8.01 16.88
CA TYR A 177 -3.86 -7.42 15.54
C TYR A 177 -5.01 -8.00 14.71
N ARG A 178 -5.77 -7.12 14.07
CA ARG A 178 -6.92 -7.49 13.22
C ARG A 178 -6.94 -6.66 11.95
N ASN A 179 -7.44 -7.25 10.88
CA ASN A 179 -7.80 -6.52 9.68
C ASN A 179 -9.23 -6.00 9.85
N MET A 180 -9.39 -4.69 9.99
CA MET A 180 -10.70 -4.07 10.27
C MET A 180 -10.84 -2.72 9.58
N GLY A 181 -12.04 -2.47 9.07
CA GLY A 181 -12.41 -1.16 8.59
C GLY A 181 -11.94 -0.81 7.17
N GLU A 182 -12.44 0.31 6.69
CA GLU A 182 -12.14 0.90 5.39
C GLU A 182 -12.07 2.42 5.55
N THR A 183 -11.07 3.04 4.94
CA THR A 183 -10.90 4.50 4.97
C THR A 183 -10.76 5.05 3.56
N PRO A 184 -11.77 5.76 3.04
CA PRO A 184 -11.66 6.52 1.79
C PRO A 184 -10.99 7.87 2.04
N VAL A 185 -10.09 8.27 1.15
CA VAL A 185 -9.42 9.57 1.16
C VAL A 185 -9.42 10.13 -0.26
N SER A 186 -9.95 11.34 -0.45
CA SER A 186 -10.00 11.99 -1.75
C SER A 186 -9.29 13.34 -1.71
N TYR A 187 -8.59 13.66 -2.81
CA TYR A 187 -7.89 14.93 -2.98
C TYR A 187 -7.98 15.41 -4.42
N THR A 188 -7.92 16.75 -4.58
CA THR A 188 -7.74 17.40 -5.87
C THR A 188 -6.48 18.24 -5.79
N HIS A 189 -5.61 18.13 -6.77
CA HIS A 189 -4.35 18.86 -6.85
C HIS A 189 -4.23 19.61 -8.16
N LEU A 190 -3.87 20.89 -8.08
CA LEU A 190 -3.57 21.73 -9.23
C LEU A 190 -2.11 22.15 -9.17
N ARG A 191 -1.39 21.95 -10.27
CA ARG A 191 0.00 22.37 -10.43
C ARG A 191 0.14 23.12 -11.75
N ALA A 192 0.71 24.32 -11.72
CA ALA A 192 1.07 25.09 -12.89
C ALA A 192 2.52 25.57 -12.78
N HIS A 193 3.22 25.62 -13.92
CA HIS A 193 4.58 26.13 -14.04
C HIS A 193 4.66 27.07 -15.24
N GLU A 194 5.32 28.17 -15.06
CA GLU A 194 5.74 29.11 -16.10
C GLU A 194 7.12 28.73 -16.66
#